data_59a0e105d31bd812b66d9940ae95ef5b
#
_entry.id   59a0e105d31bd812b66d9940ae95ef5b
#
_cell.length_a   1.000
_cell.length_b   1.000
_cell.length_c   1.000
_cell.angle_alpha   90.00
_cell.angle_beta   90.00
_cell.angle_gamma   90.00
#
_symmetry.space_group_name_H-M   'P 1'
#
loop_
_entity.id
_entity.type
_entity.pdbx_description
1 polymer ?
#
loop_
_entity_poly.entity_id
_entity_poly.type
_entity_poly.pdbx_seq_one_letter_code
_entity_poly.pdbx_strand_id
1 'polypeptide(L)'
;DGVVARVKKVLQGAAMMTETEVEIIEEKSLDNKIPVLSLNELVMEQAEKVKAPCIRPARQKTGSTDFGNVMRHVPGTCIRVAFVPEGAAAHSQEYLDAGKTEAAHNAVVYGAKILALTGAQLIENPEKLEAIKKEFHENLAKELHGQS
;
A
#
# COMPACT_ATOMS: atom_id res chain seq x y z
N ASP A 1 -1.11 -15.75 -10.47
CA ASP A 1 -1.58 -16.18 -11.81
C ASP A 1 -2.24 -17.55 -11.79
N GLY A 2 -1.70 -18.55 -11.09
CA GLY A 2 -2.31 -19.89 -11.02
C GLY A 2 -3.72 -19.92 -10.43
N VAL A 3 -4.01 -19.10 -9.41
CA VAL A 3 -5.35 -19.00 -8.79
C VAL A 3 -6.35 -18.40 -9.77
N VAL A 4 -5.99 -17.33 -10.46
CA VAL A 4 -6.86 -16.68 -11.46
C VAL A 4 -7.20 -17.64 -12.59
N ALA A 5 -6.21 -18.37 -13.12
CA ALA A 5 -6.46 -19.38 -14.17
C ALA A 5 -7.41 -20.49 -13.69
N ARG A 6 -7.32 -20.91 -12.43
CA ARG A 6 -8.25 -21.90 -11.86
C ARG A 6 -9.65 -21.34 -11.70
N VAL A 7 -9.80 -20.09 -11.22
CA VAL A 7 -11.11 -19.43 -11.10
C VAL A 7 -11.79 -19.31 -12.45
N LYS A 8 -11.07 -18.93 -13.51
CA LYS A 8 -11.60 -18.89 -14.87
C LYS A 8 -12.14 -20.25 -15.33
N LYS A 9 -11.41 -21.34 -15.07
CA LYS A 9 -11.86 -22.70 -15.38
C LYS A 9 -13.12 -23.09 -14.61
N VAL A 10 -13.25 -22.69 -13.35
CA VAL A 10 -14.46 -22.95 -12.55
C VAL A 10 -15.66 -22.23 -13.14
N LEU A 11 -15.52 -20.95 -13.52
CA LEU A 11 -16.59 -20.17 -14.14
C LEU A 11 -17.02 -20.78 -15.49
N GLN A 12 -16.06 -21.17 -16.34
CA GLN A 12 -16.32 -21.83 -17.61
C GLN A 12 -17.03 -23.18 -17.42
N GLY A 13 -16.57 -23.99 -16.45
CA GLY A 13 -17.20 -25.28 -16.13
C GLY A 13 -18.63 -25.11 -15.62
N ALA A 14 -18.87 -24.09 -14.76
CA ALA A 14 -20.23 -23.81 -14.28
C ALA A 14 -21.18 -23.43 -15.43
N ALA A 15 -20.74 -22.58 -16.36
CA ALA A 15 -21.52 -22.21 -17.53
C ALA A 15 -21.86 -23.43 -18.40
N MET A 16 -20.87 -24.31 -18.64
CA MET A 16 -21.11 -25.55 -19.39
C MET A 16 -22.14 -26.47 -18.70
N MET A 17 -22.07 -26.62 -17.37
CA MET A 17 -22.99 -27.47 -16.61
C MET A 17 -24.42 -26.94 -16.58
N THR A 18 -24.62 -25.63 -16.70
CA THR A 18 -25.93 -24.97 -16.63
C THR A 18 -26.46 -24.56 -17.99
N GLU A 19 -25.79 -24.92 -19.07
CA GLU A 19 -26.17 -24.55 -20.45
C GLU A 19 -26.31 -23.02 -20.63
N THR A 20 -25.45 -22.25 -19.93
CA THR A 20 -25.38 -20.79 -20.01
C THR A 20 -24.07 -20.33 -20.64
N GLU A 21 -23.98 -19.05 -20.96
CA GLU A 21 -22.75 -18.42 -21.42
C GLU A 21 -22.10 -17.64 -20.29
N VAL A 22 -20.76 -17.54 -20.27
CA VAL A 22 -19.99 -16.72 -19.36
C VAL A 22 -19.06 -15.80 -20.13
N GLU A 23 -19.13 -14.52 -19.87
CA GLU A 23 -18.16 -13.53 -20.30
C GLU A 23 -17.26 -13.17 -19.12
N ILE A 24 -15.94 -13.27 -19.32
CA ILE A 24 -14.94 -12.91 -18.30
C ILE A 24 -14.23 -11.65 -18.75
N ILE A 25 -14.55 -10.53 -18.10
CA ILE A 25 -13.91 -9.25 -18.38
C ILE A 25 -12.76 -9.07 -17.37
N GLU A 26 -11.54 -8.96 -17.88
CA GLU A 26 -10.38 -8.69 -17.05
C GLU A 26 -10.10 -7.20 -17.01
N GLU A 27 -10.24 -6.62 -15.82
CA GLU A 27 -9.84 -5.25 -15.56
C GLU A 27 -8.36 -5.18 -15.12
N LYS A 28 -7.94 -4.04 -14.57
CA LYS A 28 -6.59 -3.83 -14.09
C LYS A 28 -6.21 -4.79 -12.97
N SER A 29 -5.16 -5.55 -13.14
CA SER A 29 -4.55 -6.38 -12.10
C SER A 29 -3.84 -5.51 -11.05
N LEU A 30 -3.97 -5.88 -9.78
CA LEU A 30 -3.26 -5.26 -8.67
C LEU A 30 -2.14 -6.20 -8.22
N ASP A 31 -0.91 -5.71 -8.30
CA ASP A 31 0.27 -6.44 -7.88
C ASP A 31 0.49 -6.43 -6.37
N ASN A 32 1.23 -7.42 -5.88
CA ASN A 32 1.71 -7.43 -4.50
C ASN A 32 2.65 -6.25 -4.26
N LYS A 33 2.57 -5.69 -3.05
CA LYS A 33 3.53 -4.68 -2.59
C LYS A 33 4.91 -5.30 -2.39
N ILE A 34 5.94 -4.54 -2.71
CA ILE A 34 7.33 -4.87 -2.39
C ILE A 34 7.74 -4.05 -1.18
N PRO A 35 7.71 -4.61 0.04
CA PRO A 35 8.05 -3.86 1.26
C PRO A 35 9.53 -3.45 1.24
N VAL A 36 9.80 -2.20 1.61
CA VAL A 36 11.14 -1.66 1.87
C VAL A 36 11.14 -1.14 3.29
N LEU A 37 11.65 -1.94 4.22
CA LEU A 37 11.52 -1.67 5.65
C LEU A 37 12.32 -0.43 6.06
N SER A 38 13.50 -0.25 5.52
CA SER A 38 14.33 0.94 5.77
C SER A 38 13.63 2.24 5.35
N LEU A 39 12.85 2.22 4.27
CA LEU A 39 12.03 3.37 3.88
C LEU A 39 10.83 3.56 4.82
N ASN A 40 10.20 2.48 5.25
CA ASN A 40 9.12 2.56 6.21
C ASN A 40 9.59 3.16 7.55
N GLU A 41 10.74 2.72 8.04
CA GLU A 41 11.36 3.25 9.26
C GLU A 41 11.67 4.73 9.12
N LEU A 42 12.30 5.14 8.02
CA LEU A 42 12.59 6.55 7.74
C LEU A 42 11.32 7.42 7.78
N VAL A 43 10.23 6.96 7.17
CA VAL A 43 8.94 7.69 7.18
C VAL A 43 8.35 7.77 8.58
N MET A 44 8.44 6.69 9.37
CA MET A 44 7.94 6.68 10.74
C MET A 44 8.79 7.57 11.67
N GLU A 45 10.09 7.64 11.49
CA GLU A 45 10.95 8.61 12.17
C GLU A 45 10.49 10.06 11.92
N GLN A 46 10.10 10.38 10.68
CA GLN A 46 9.58 11.71 10.38
C GLN A 46 8.21 11.96 11.03
N ALA A 47 7.36 10.91 11.12
CA ALA A 47 6.09 11.00 11.81
C ALA A 47 6.28 11.34 13.31
N GLU A 48 7.27 10.75 13.95
CA GLU A 48 7.64 11.09 15.35
C GLU A 48 8.15 12.53 15.48
N LYS A 49 9.04 12.97 14.58
CA LYS A 49 9.58 14.34 14.58
C LYS A 49 8.51 15.41 14.46
N VAL A 50 7.48 15.19 13.65
CA VAL A 50 6.35 16.12 13.52
C VAL A 50 5.31 15.93 14.62
N LYS A 51 5.52 15.00 15.55
CA LYS A 51 4.59 14.65 16.62
C LYS A 51 3.20 14.28 16.08
N ALA A 52 3.19 13.44 15.04
CA ALA A 52 1.95 12.94 14.46
C ALA A 52 1.14 12.17 15.53
N PRO A 53 -0.19 12.34 15.59
CA PRO A 53 -1.01 11.63 16.55
C PRO A 53 -1.08 10.13 16.25
N CYS A 54 -1.28 9.33 17.29
CA CYS A 54 -1.63 7.91 17.17
C CYS A 54 -0.64 7.05 16.36
N ILE A 55 0.68 7.24 16.59
CA ILE A 55 1.70 6.38 15.98
C ILE A 55 1.51 4.95 16.49
N ARG A 56 1.38 4.00 15.57
CA ARG A 56 1.10 2.59 15.84
C ARG A 56 2.01 1.68 15.04
N PRO A 57 2.23 0.43 15.48
CA PRO A 57 2.94 -0.58 14.71
C PRO A 57 2.30 -0.81 13.34
N ALA A 58 3.12 -1.27 12.38
CA ALA A 58 2.64 -1.62 11.06
C ALA A 58 1.52 -2.69 11.14
N ARG A 59 0.49 -2.52 10.31
CA ARG A 59 -0.59 -3.51 10.22
C ARG A 59 -0.07 -4.78 9.56
N GLN A 60 -0.34 -5.93 10.14
CA GLN A 60 0.02 -7.22 9.56
C GLN A 60 -0.83 -7.56 8.33
N LYS A 61 -2.11 -7.13 8.33
CA LYS A 61 -3.02 -7.31 7.19
C LYS A 61 -3.37 -5.95 6.60
N THR A 62 -3.08 -5.79 5.32
CA THR A 62 -3.41 -4.59 4.55
C THR A 62 -4.32 -4.97 3.39
N GLY A 63 -5.21 -4.07 2.98
CA GLY A 63 -6.01 -4.25 1.77
C GLY A 63 -5.16 -4.15 0.49
N SER A 64 -5.78 -4.48 -0.64
CA SER A 64 -5.20 -4.26 -1.97
C SER A 64 -5.14 -2.77 -2.30
N THR A 65 -4.21 -2.42 -3.18
CA THR A 65 -4.06 -1.06 -3.71
C THR A 65 -3.25 -1.13 -5.00
N ASP A 66 -3.54 -0.27 -5.94
CA ASP A 66 -2.77 -0.09 -7.18
C ASP A 66 -1.36 0.46 -6.94
N PHE A 67 -1.08 0.95 -5.74
CA PHE A 67 0.28 1.33 -5.34
C PHE A 67 1.25 0.13 -5.37
N GLY A 68 0.77 -1.10 -5.25
CA GLY A 68 1.56 -2.32 -5.49
C GLY A 68 2.22 -2.31 -6.88
N ASN A 69 1.48 -1.88 -7.90
CA ASN A 69 2.00 -1.79 -9.28
C ASN A 69 3.15 -0.75 -9.37
N VAL A 70 3.05 0.37 -8.65
CA VAL A 70 4.14 1.37 -8.58
C VAL A 70 5.38 0.78 -7.88
N MET A 71 5.17 0.04 -6.79
CA MET A 71 6.24 -0.59 -6.02
C MET A 71 6.97 -1.71 -6.77
N ARG A 72 6.51 -2.12 -7.97
CA ARG A 72 7.26 -3.00 -8.87
C ARG A 72 8.38 -2.28 -9.63
N HIS A 73 8.34 -0.95 -9.69
CA HIS A 73 9.26 -0.14 -10.50
C HIS A 73 10.19 0.71 -9.65
N VAL A 74 9.73 1.14 -8.48
CA VAL A 74 10.49 2.03 -7.59
C VAL A 74 10.25 1.66 -6.13
N PRO A 75 11.21 1.91 -5.23
CA PRO A 75 10.98 1.81 -3.79
C PRO A 75 9.80 2.69 -3.38
N GLY A 76 8.87 2.13 -2.63
CA GLY A 76 7.68 2.86 -2.20
C GLY A 76 7.22 2.47 -0.80
N THR A 77 6.52 3.38 -0.14
CA THR A 77 5.84 3.13 1.13
C THR A 77 4.54 3.90 1.20
N CYS A 78 3.59 3.39 1.97
CA CYS A 78 2.33 4.06 2.25
C CYS A 78 2.16 4.23 3.75
N ILE A 79 1.90 5.45 4.19
CA ILE A 79 1.46 5.74 5.55
C ILE A 79 -0.05 6.02 5.56
N ARG A 80 -0.65 5.82 6.73
CA ARG A 80 -2.02 6.24 7.01
C ARG A 80 -1.97 7.19 8.20
N VAL A 81 -2.53 8.37 8.03
CA VAL A 81 -2.64 9.35 9.11
C VAL A 81 -4.05 9.26 9.68
N ALA A 82 -4.15 9.06 11.00
CA ALA A 82 -5.43 8.87 11.68
C ALA A 82 -6.22 10.19 11.74
N PHE A 83 -7.49 10.15 11.37
CA PHE A 83 -8.45 11.23 11.53
C PHE A 83 -9.84 10.72 11.95
N VAL A 84 -9.97 9.42 12.13
CA VAL A 84 -11.17 8.73 12.63
C VAL A 84 -10.84 7.95 13.89
N PRO A 85 -11.82 7.62 14.74
CA PRO A 85 -11.64 6.75 15.88
C PRO A 85 -11.05 5.39 15.49
N GLU A 86 -10.41 4.74 16.45
CA GLU A 86 -9.92 3.38 16.25
C GLU A 86 -11.08 2.42 16.02
N GLY A 87 -10.94 1.56 15.01
CA GLY A 87 -11.98 0.61 14.63
C GLY A 87 -12.93 1.11 13.55
N ALA A 88 -12.93 2.41 13.22
CA ALA A 88 -13.72 2.91 12.10
C ALA A 88 -13.31 2.21 10.79
N ALA A 89 -14.30 1.67 10.09
CA ALA A 89 -14.08 0.97 8.83
C ALA A 89 -13.80 1.96 7.70
N ALA A 90 -12.77 1.72 6.90
CA ALA A 90 -12.61 2.42 5.64
C ALA A 90 -13.85 2.16 4.74
N HIS A 91 -14.21 3.11 3.88
CA HIS A 91 -15.40 3.03 3.02
C HIS A 91 -16.73 2.99 3.78
N SER A 92 -16.81 3.64 4.94
CA SER A 92 -18.03 3.80 5.73
C SER A 92 -18.54 5.24 5.72
N GLN A 93 -19.82 5.41 6.14
CA GLN A 93 -20.38 6.76 6.31
C GLN A 93 -19.62 7.55 7.38
N GLU A 94 -19.22 6.90 8.48
CA GLU A 94 -18.40 7.50 9.53
C GLU A 94 -17.09 8.09 8.98
N TYR A 95 -16.45 7.38 8.03
CA TYR A 95 -15.23 7.86 7.40
C TYR A 95 -15.47 9.08 6.51
N LEU A 96 -16.60 9.11 5.81
CA LEU A 96 -17.04 10.25 4.99
C LEU A 96 -17.35 11.47 5.85
N ASP A 97 -18.10 11.29 6.92
CA ASP A 97 -18.50 12.37 7.83
C ASP A 97 -17.28 12.99 8.54
N ALA A 98 -16.31 12.16 8.92
CA ALA A 98 -15.07 12.62 9.51
C ALA A 98 -14.17 13.42 8.54
N GLY A 99 -14.31 13.22 7.22
CA GLY A 99 -13.43 13.82 6.21
C GLY A 99 -13.48 15.34 6.13
N LYS A 100 -14.48 15.99 6.73
CA LYS A 100 -14.64 17.46 6.78
C LYS A 100 -14.25 18.06 8.12
N THR A 101 -13.78 17.26 9.06
CA THR A 101 -13.41 17.69 10.40
C THR A 101 -12.03 18.34 10.44
N GLU A 102 -11.75 19.09 11.49
CA GLU A 102 -10.42 19.64 11.78
C GLU A 102 -9.37 18.53 11.89
N ALA A 103 -9.74 17.37 12.46
CA ALA A 103 -8.86 16.21 12.54
C ALA A 103 -8.42 15.70 11.17
N ALA A 104 -9.34 15.67 10.20
CA ALA A 104 -9.03 15.28 8.82
C ALA A 104 -8.11 16.31 8.14
N HIS A 105 -8.37 17.61 8.32
CA HIS A 105 -7.50 18.67 7.79
C HIS A 105 -6.09 18.60 8.39
N ASN A 106 -5.99 18.40 9.71
CA ASN A 106 -4.71 18.22 10.39
C ASN A 106 -3.98 16.97 9.91
N ALA A 107 -4.69 15.87 9.61
CA ALA A 107 -4.09 14.66 9.06
C ALA A 107 -3.42 14.91 7.70
N VAL A 108 -4.03 15.74 6.84
CA VAL A 108 -3.41 16.16 5.56
C VAL A 108 -2.10 16.93 5.82
N VAL A 109 -2.11 17.86 6.78
CA VAL A 109 -0.92 18.66 7.13
C VAL A 109 0.18 17.77 7.70
N TYR A 110 -0.14 16.82 8.58
CA TYR A 110 0.84 15.84 9.08
C TYR A 110 1.42 15.00 7.94
N GLY A 111 0.56 14.47 7.09
CA GLY A 111 0.99 13.70 5.91
C GLY A 111 1.96 14.48 5.02
N ALA A 112 1.62 15.73 4.70
CA ALA A 112 2.47 16.61 3.90
C ALA A 112 3.84 16.88 4.56
N LYS A 113 3.87 17.16 5.87
CA LYS A 113 5.12 17.36 6.62
C LYS A 113 5.99 16.11 6.63
N ILE A 114 5.40 14.94 6.87
CA ILE A 114 6.12 13.66 6.89
C ILE A 114 6.76 13.40 5.53
N LEU A 115 6.00 13.56 4.45
CA LEU A 115 6.51 13.34 3.09
C LEU A 115 7.61 14.32 2.72
N ALA A 116 7.45 15.60 3.04
CA ALA A 116 8.45 16.62 2.77
C ALA A 116 9.76 16.34 3.52
N LEU A 117 9.69 16.01 4.82
CA LEU A 117 10.87 15.67 5.61
C LEU A 117 11.53 14.37 5.12
N THR A 118 10.75 13.37 4.73
CA THR A 118 11.30 12.14 4.14
C THR A 118 12.04 12.44 2.85
N GLY A 119 11.45 13.25 1.97
CA GLY A 119 12.11 13.68 0.72
C GLY A 119 13.41 14.44 0.99
N ALA A 120 13.41 15.40 1.92
CA ALA A 120 14.61 16.13 2.33
C ALA A 120 15.72 15.18 2.82
N GLN A 121 15.35 14.22 3.70
CA GLN A 121 16.30 13.22 4.21
C GLN A 121 16.92 12.36 3.10
N LEU A 122 16.15 11.98 2.09
CA LEU A 122 16.67 11.20 0.96
C LEU A 122 17.58 12.02 0.05
N ILE A 123 17.33 13.31 -0.11
CA ILE A 123 18.17 14.22 -0.90
C ILE A 123 19.48 14.52 -0.16
N GLU A 124 19.40 14.78 1.13
CA GLU A 124 20.55 15.15 1.96
C GLU A 124 21.46 13.96 2.30
N ASN A 125 20.95 12.72 2.20
CA ASN A 125 21.67 11.50 2.55
C ASN A 125 21.65 10.48 1.40
N PRO A 126 22.47 10.65 0.36
CA PRO A 126 22.50 9.75 -0.79
C PRO A 126 22.78 8.28 -0.42
N GLU A 127 23.58 8.04 0.61
CA GLU A 127 23.85 6.68 1.12
C GLU A 127 22.62 5.96 1.66
N LYS A 128 21.70 6.67 2.32
CA LYS A 128 20.40 6.12 2.74
C LYS A 128 19.55 5.75 1.53
N LEU A 129 19.53 6.61 0.52
CA LEU A 129 18.79 6.35 -0.71
C LEU A 129 19.32 5.11 -1.43
N GLU A 130 20.64 4.94 -1.52
CA GLU A 130 21.23 3.75 -2.13
C GLU A 130 20.97 2.47 -1.33
N ALA A 131 20.97 2.54 0.01
CA ALA A 131 20.60 1.41 0.86
C ALA A 131 19.13 0.99 0.65
N ILE A 132 18.20 1.94 0.55
CA ILE A 132 16.79 1.73 0.25
C ILE A 132 16.61 1.08 -1.13
N LYS A 133 17.30 1.57 -2.16
CA LYS A 133 17.27 0.98 -3.51
C LYS A 133 17.80 -0.45 -3.51
N LYS A 134 18.89 -0.71 -2.78
CA LYS A 134 19.45 -2.05 -2.66
C LYS A 134 18.46 -3.01 -2.03
N GLU A 135 17.85 -2.64 -0.88
CA GLU A 135 16.83 -3.45 -0.21
C GLU A 135 15.64 -3.71 -1.15
N PHE A 136 15.19 -2.69 -1.88
CA PHE A 136 14.12 -2.83 -2.87
C PHE A 136 14.45 -3.89 -3.92
N HIS A 137 15.62 -3.83 -4.54
CA HIS A 137 16.01 -4.78 -5.58
C HIS A 137 16.15 -6.21 -5.04
N GLU A 138 16.65 -6.38 -3.83
CA GLU A 138 16.74 -7.68 -3.16
C GLU A 138 15.34 -8.27 -2.89
N ASN A 139 14.39 -7.45 -2.43
CA ASN A 139 13.04 -7.89 -2.13
C ASN A 139 12.22 -8.15 -3.39
N LEU A 140 12.38 -7.34 -4.42
CA LEU A 140 11.78 -7.56 -5.72
C LEU A 140 12.27 -8.88 -6.35
N ALA A 141 13.56 -9.17 -6.28
CA ALA A 141 14.13 -10.43 -6.78
C ALA A 141 13.56 -11.64 -6.03
N LYS A 142 13.42 -11.58 -4.70
CA LYS A 142 12.81 -12.67 -3.90
C LYS A 142 11.36 -12.92 -4.30
N GLU A 143 10.58 -11.85 -4.52
CA GLU A 143 9.17 -11.96 -4.92
C GLU A 143 9.03 -12.62 -6.31
N LEU A 144 9.90 -12.26 -7.25
CA LEU A 144 9.91 -12.84 -8.60
C LEU A 144 10.29 -14.33 -8.59
N HIS A 145 11.23 -14.74 -7.74
CA HIS A 145 11.65 -16.13 -7.61
C HIS A 145 10.68 -16.97 -6.77
N GLY A 146 9.92 -16.40 -5.86
CA GLY A 146 8.91 -17.08 -5.06
C GLY A 146 7.60 -17.37 -5.78
N GLN A 147 7.42 -16.85 -6.99
CA GLN A 147 6.25 -17.09 -7.85
C GLN A 147 6.47 -18.20 -8.90
N SER A 148 7.62 -18.87 -8.90
CA SER A 148 7.97 -19.97 -9.82
C SER A 148 7.54 -21.34 -9.31
#